data_c4e7e8ec0bc30027038fd5e410b3a06a
#
_entry.id   c4e7e8ec0bc30027038fd5e410b3a06a
#
_cell.length_a   1.000
_cell.length_b   1.000
_cell.length_c   1.000
_cell.angle_alpha   90.00
_cell.angle_beta   90.00
_cell.angle_gamma   90.00
#
_symmetry.space_group_name_H-M   'P 1'
#
loop_
_entity.id
_entity.type
_entity.pdbx_description
1 polymer ?
#
loop_
_entity_poly.entity_id
_entity_poly.type
_entity_poly.pdbx_seq_one_letter_code
_entity_poly.pdbx_strand_id
1 'polypeptide(L)'
;DDVVREVDALAHRMGMIRSALVNQFLVEYVFVSTPERRWNDIFEAIEELMTPTRELVPFFAPGSSTMSLKSSLSYKYRPTVKYEVDLSNGDAQTMGTLNIVFRTQSAALISAMTSFFRLWVQIEDKCLAPLLGSSISCALYDGRFVRPLAMPRGKALTADDVAGAISAYVQLFDRLLKGYLDGSLSASDVEMAYRGDLRSRTLLI
;
A
#
# COMPACT_ATOMS: atom_id res chain seq x y z
N ASP A 1 -45.38 -20.40 -1.56
CA ASP A 1 -44.56 -19.31 -1.05
C ASP A 1 -44.26 -18.33 -2.20
N ASP A 2 -45.00 -17.23 -2.25
CA ASP A 2 -45.04 -16.35 -3.42
C ASP A 2 -43.67 -15.72 -3.71
N VAL A 3 -42.89 -15.43 -2.67
CA VAL A 3 -41.53 -14.89 -2.79
C VAL A 3 -40.60 -15.85 -3.52
N VAL A 4 -40.68 -17.14 -3.24
CA VAL A 4 -39.84 -18.16 -3.90
C VAL A 4 -40.17 -18.26 -5.39
N ARG A 5 -41.48 -18.18 -5.75
CA ARG A 5 -41.89 -18.19 -7.16
C ARG A 5 -41.41 -16.96 -7.93
N GLU A 6 -41.47 -15.78 -7.34
CA GLU A 6 -40.93 -14.55 -7.95
C GLU A 6 -39.41 -14.61 -8.14
N VAL A 7 -38.68 -15.13 -7.15
CA VAL A 7 -37.23 -15.34 -7.26
C VAL A 7 -36.87 -16.34 -8.36
N ASP A 8 -37.63 -17.45 -8.47
CA ASP A 8 -37.42 -18.45 -9.54
C ASP A 8 -37.72 -17.85 -10.93
N ALA A 9 -38.78 -17.06 -11.06
CA ALA A 9 -39.12 -16.37 -12.30
C ALA A 9 -38.06 -15.34 -12.70
N LEU A 10 -37.50 -14.60 -11.74
CA LEU A 10 -36.44 -13.65 -12.00
C LEU A 10 -35.12 -14.35 -12.39
N ALA A 11 -34.74 -15.43 -11.70
CA ALA A 11 -33.57 -16.24 -12.01
C ALA A 11 -33.65 -16.79 -13.44
N HIS A 12 -34.81 -17.31 -13.84
CA HIS A 12 -35.05 -17.81 -15.18
C HIS A 12 -34.91 -16.70 -16.24
N ARG A 13 -35.46 -15.49 -16.00
CA ARG A 13 -35.30 -14.33 -16.89
C ARG A 13 -33.85 -13.88 -17.05
N MET A 14 -33.04 -14.01 -15.98
CA MET A 14 -31.62 -13.64 -15.99
C MET A 14 -30.71 -14.78 -16.46
N GLY A 15 -31.24 -15.93 -16.83
CA GLY A 15 -30.47 -17.07 -17.33
C GLY A 15 -29.59 -17.74 -16.28
N MET A 16 -29.95 -17.62 -14.99
CA MET A 16 -29.18 -18.16 -13.87
C MET A 16 -30.03 -19.04 -12.95
N ILE A 17 -29.39 -19.84 -12.13
CA ILE A 17 -30.08 -20.65 -11.12
C ILE A 17 -30.44 -19.80 -9.90
N ARG A 18 -31.55 -20.17 -9.22
CA ARG A 18 -32.05 -19.45 -8.03
C ARG A 18 -30.97 -19.18 -6.98
N SER A 19 -30.13 -20.18 -6.66
CA SER A 19 -29.08 -20.03 -5.64
C SER A 19 -28.03 -18.98 -6.04
N ALA A 20 -27.70 -18.87 -7.33
CA ALA A 20 -26.79 -17.84 -7.83
C ALA A 20 -27.42 -16.44 -7.74
N LEU A 21 -28.71 -16.31 -8.09
CA LEU A 21 -29.44 -15.05 -7.96
C LEU A 21 -29.56 -14.62 -6.48
N VAL A 22 -29.96 -15.54 -5.59
CA VAL A 22 -30.04 -15.26 -4.14
C VAL A 22 -28.67 -14.85 -3.59
N ASN A 23 -27.60 -15.53 -3.99
CA ASN A 23 -26.24 -15.19 -3.59
C ASN A 23 -25.84 -13.79 -4.09
N GLN A 24 -26.19 -13.45 -5.33
CA GLN A 24 -25.95 -12.12 -5.91
C GLN A 24 -26.71 -11.03 -5.14
N PHE A 25 -27.97 -11.23 -4.80
CA PHE A 25 -28.73 -10.32 -3.96
C PHE A 25 -28.19 -10.24 -2.51
N LEU A 26 -27.77 -11.37 -1.92
CA LEU A 26 -27.16 -11.36 -0.60
C LEU A 26 -25.82 -10.61 -0.59
N VAL A 27 -25.00 -10.77 -1.61
CA VAL A 27 -23.75 -9.99 -1.78
C VAL A 27 -24.05 -8.51 -1.97
N GLU A 28 -25.09 -8.16 -2.71
CA GLU A 28 -25.51 -6.76 -2.92
C GLU A 28 -26.18 -6.13 -1.68
N TYR A 29 -27.01 -6.90 -0.98
CA TYR A 29 -27.81 -6.40 0.15
C TYR A 29 -27.11 -6.49 1.51
N VAL A 30 -26.28 -7.52 1.73
CA VAL A 30 -25.57 -7.73 3.02
C VAL A 30 -24.24 -6.97 3.07
N PHE A 31 -23.80 -6.31 1.95
CA PHE A 31 -22.50 -5.65 1.89
C PHE A 31 -21.38 -6.52 2.46
N VAL A 32 -21.38 -7.81 2.14
CA VAL A 32 -20.21 -8.64 2.40
C VAL A 32 -19.14 -8.17 1.42
N SER A 33 -18.36 -7.17 1.85
CA SER A 33 -17.15 -6.79 1.16
C SER A 33 -16.24 -8.01 1.17
N THR A 34 -16.18 -8.73 0.05
CA THR A 34 -15.16 -9.78 -0.06
C THR A 34 -13.78 -9.14 0.05
N PRO A 35 -12.76 -9.87 0.53
CA PRO A 35 -11.40 -9.32 0.58
C PRO A 35 -10.95 -8.72 -0.76
N GLU A 36 -11.29 -9.38 -1.89
CA GLU A 36 -10.94 -8.95 -3.23
C GLU A 36 -11.61 -7.60 -3.60
N ARG A 37 -12.87 -7.41 -3.25
CA ARG A 37 -13.57 -6.13 -3.46
C ARG A 37 -12.94 -5.02 -2.62
N ARG A 38 -12.63 -5.31 -1.36
CA ARG A 38 -11.97 -4.35 -0.48
C ARG A 38 -10.58 -3.96 -0.99
N TRP A 39 -9.81 -4.90 -1.54
CA TRP A 39 -8.51 -4.60 -2.16
C TRP A 39 -8.68 -3.71 -3.39
N ASN A 40 -9.65 -4.01 -4.27
CA ASN A 40 -9.96 -3.17 -5.41
C ASN A 40 -10.31 -1.73 -5.00
N ASP A 41 -11.23 -1.56 -4.05
CA ASP A 41 -11.64 -0.24 -3.56
C ASP A 41 -10.43 0.56 -3.02
N ILE A 42 -9.52 -0.11 -2.28
CA ILE A 42 -8.28 0.51 -1.77
C ILE A 42 -7.35 0.90 -2.94
N PHE A 43 -7.15 0.02 -3.92
CA PHE A 43 -6.22 0.26 -5.02
C PHE A 43 -6.73 1.31 -6.01
N GLU A 44 -8.03 1.36 -6.28
CA GLU A 44 -8.66 2.43 -7.06
C GLU A 44 -8.48 3.79 -6.37
N ALA A 45 -8.70 3.87 -5.05
CA ALA A 45 -8.49 5.09 -4.29
C ALA A 45 -6.99 5.51 -4.26
N ILE A 46 -6.03 4.55 -4.17
CA ILE A 46 -4.60 4.86 -4.31
C ILE A 46 -4.29 5.40 -5.71
N GLU A 47 -4.84 4.80 -6.77
CA GLU A 47 -4.64 5.25 -8.15
C GLU A 47 -5.12 6.69 -8.34
N GLU A 48 -6.31 7.04 -7.83
CA GLU A 48 -6.84 8.40 -7.86
C GLU A 48 -5.94 9.40 -7.14
N LEU A 49 -5.39 9.04 -5.97
CA LEU A 49 -4.49 9.89 -5.19
C LEU A 49 -3.11 10.07 -5.84
N MET A 50 -2.63 9.09 -6.63
CA MET A 50 -1.31 9.12 -7.28
C MET A 50 -1.31 9.78 -8.66
N THR A 51 -2.44 9.71 -9.39
CA THR A 51 -2.56 10.21 -10.77
C THR A 51 -2.17 11.69 -10.93
N PRO A 52 -2.52 12.62 -10.02
CA PRO A 52 -2.17 14.04 -10.20
C PRO A 52 -0.67 14.33 -10.20
N THR A 53 0.12 13.58 -9.45
CA THR A 53 1.56 13.83 -9.30
C THR A 53 2.40 13.31 -10.47
N ARG A 54 1.91 12.29 -11.19
CA ARG A 54 2.61 11.57 -12.29
C ARG A 54 4.02 11.03 -11.94
N GLU A 55 4.44 11.15 -10.69
CA GLU A 55 5.75 10.68 -10.23
C GLU A 55 5.74 9.18 -9.90
N LEU A 56 4.60 8.71 -9.42
CA LEU A 56 4.35 7.31 -9.08
C LEU A 56 3.25 6.79 -10.02
N VAL A 57 3.61 5.83 -10.86
CA VAL A 57 2.67 5.24 -11.84
C VAL A 57 2.07 3.97 -11.25
N PRO A 58 0.77 3.97 -10.93
CA PRO A 58 0.09 2.82 -10.37
C PRO A 58 -0.19 1.74 -11.44
N PHE A 59 -0.19 0.49 -11.00
CA PHE A 59 -0.59 -0.67 -11.80
C PHE A 59 -1.09 -1.80 -10.90
N PHE A 60 -2.32 -2.24 -11.13
CA PHE A 60 -2.90 -3.43 -10.48
C PHE A 60 -3.89 -4.12 -11.43
N ALA A 61 -4.20 -5.38 -11.17
CA ALA A 61 -5.22 -6.13 -11.87
C ALA A 61 -6.47 -6.26 -10.99
N PRO A 62 -7.68 -6.20 -11.57
CA PRO A 62 -8.91 -6.43 -10.84
C PRO A 62 -8.89 -7.76 -10.05
N GLY A 63 -9.29 -7.74 -8.78
CA GLY A 63 -9.28 -8.92 -7.91
C GLY A 63 -7.89 -9.31 -7.37
N SER A 64 -6.82 -8.59 -7.73
CA SER A 64 -5.49 -8.82 -7.18
C SER A 64 -5.39 -8.27 -5.77
N SER A 65 -4.67 -8.98 -4.89
CA SER A 65 -4.27 -8.49 -3.56
C SER A 65 -3.04 -7.59 -3.61
N THR A 66 -2.43 -7.41 -4.78
CA THR A 66 -1.17 -6.71 -4.97
C THR A 66 -1.29 -5.57 -5.97
N MET A 67 -0.79 -4.39 -5.58
CA MET A 67 -0.63 -3.22 -6.42
C MET A 67 0.84 -2.84 -6.54
N SER A 68 1.25 -2.37 -7.71
CA SER A 68 2.60 -1.83 -7.95
C SER A 68 2.54 -0.35 -8.28
N LEU A 69 3.43 0.44 -7.67
CA LEU A 69 3.68 1.84 -8.00
C LEU A 69 5.12 1.95 -8.51
N LYS A 70 5.32 2.50 -9.70
CA LYS A 70 6.63 2.67 -10.31
C LYS A 70 7.08 4.12 -10.27
N SER A 71 8.30 4.34 -9.81
CA SER A 71 8.97 5.63 -9.77
C SER A 71 10.32 5.57 -10.47
N SER A 72 10.70 6.63 -11.18
CA SER A 72 11.99 6.73 -11.85
C SER A 72 12.96 7.58 -11.03
N LEU A 73 14.19 7.10 -10.85
CA LEU A 73 15.24 7.84 -10.19
C LEU A 73 15.96 8.78 -11.19
N SER A 74 16.30 9.97 -10.74
CA SER A 74 17.17 10.92 -11.47
C SER A 74 18.63 10.47 -11.37
N TYR A 75 18.94 9.27 -11.86
CA TYR A 75 20.26 8.65 -11.86
C TYR A 75 20.65 8.20 -13.26
N LYS A 76 21.95 7.92 -13.49
CA LYS A 76 22.42 7.41 -14.78
C LYS A 76 21.60 6.19 -15.20
N TYR A 77 21.09 6.17 -16.43
CA TYR A 77 20.18 5.17 -17.00
C TYR A 77 18.77 5.12 -16.38
N ARG A 78 18.37 6.11 -15.57
CA ARG A 78 17.03 6.24 -14.97
C ARG A 78 16.48 4.92 -14.41
N PRO A 79 17.17 4.30 -13.44
CA PRO A 79 16.68 3.06 -12.86
C PRO A 79 15.32 3.28 -12.20
N THR A 80 14.48 2.26 -12.23
CA THR A 80 13.14 2.30 -11.65
C THR A 80 13.13 1.67 -10.28
N VAL A 81 12.48 2.32 -9.33
CA VAL A 81 12.06 1.75 -8.05
C VAL A 81 10.60 1.33 -8.18
N LYS A 82 10.28 0.12 -7.74
CA LYS A 82 8.92 -0.42 -7.70
C LYS A 82 8.50 -0.60 -6.24
N TYR A 83 7.39 0.02 -5.88
CA TYR A 83 6.71 -0.14 -4.61
C TYR A 83 5.57 -1.13 -4.82
N GLU A 84 5.63 -2.30 -4.19
CA GLU A 84 4.57 -3.31 -4.24
C GLU A 84 3.84 -3.34 -2.90
N VAL A 85 2.59 -2.96 -2.92
CA VAL A 85 1.66 -3.10 -1.78
C VAL A 85 0.98 -4.45 -1.92
N ASP A 86 1.14 -5.33 -0.95
CA ASP A 86 0.48 -6.63 -0.88
C ASP A 86 -0.39 -6.70 0.37
N LEU A 87 -1.71 -6.82 0.17
CA LEU A 87 -2.71 -6.87 1.22
C LEU A 87 -3.19 -8.30 1.53
N SER A 88 -2.63 -9.33 0.87
CA SER A 88 -3.03 -10.74 1.07
C SER A 88 -2.57 -11.30 2.41
N ASN A 89 -1.45 -10.80 2.94
CA ASN A 89 -0.77 -11.30 4.13
C ASN A 89 -1.09 -10.50 5.40
N GLY A 90 -2.24 -9.80 5.41
CA GLY A 90 -2.72 -9.10 6.60
C GLY A 90 -3.12 -10.07 7.71
N ASP A 91 -2.83 -9.71 8.96
CA ASP A 91 -3.22 -10.41 10.18
C ASP A 91 -3.82 -9.43 11.22
N ALA A 92 -3.93 -9.85 12.47
CA ALA A 92 -4.45 -8.99 13.55
C ALA A 92 -3.54 -7.78 13.87
N GLN A 93 -2.29 -7.78 13.44
CA GLN A 93 -1.30 -6.74 13.72
C GLN A 93 -0.88 -5.97 12.46
N THR A 94 -1.01 -6.58 11.28
CA THR A 94 -0.59 -6.02 10.00
C THR A 94 -1.74 -6.07 8.99
N MET A 95 -1.88 -5.04 8.17
CA MET A 95 -2.83 -5.04 7.06
C MET A 95 -2.22 -5.56 5.75
N GLY A 96 -0.91 -5.81 5.74
CA GLY A 96 -0.18 -6.26 4.56
C GLY A 96 1.30 -5.90 4.62
N THR A 97 1.96 -5.87 3.46
CA THR A 97 3.37 -5.52 3.33
C THR A 97 3.60 -4.53 2.19
N LEU A 98 4.59 -3.65 2.38
CA LEU A 98 5.17 -2.83 1.33
C LEU A 98 6.54 -3.40 0.96
N ASN A 99 6.69 -3.81 -0.30
CA ASN A 99 7.95 -4.26 -0.85
C ASN A 99 8.52 -3.18 -1.77
N ILE A 100 9.73 -2.73 -1.49
CA ILE A 100 10.44 -1.75 -2.32
C ILE A 100 11.53 -2.48 -3.07
N VAL A 101 11.36 -2.60 -4.40
CA VAL A 101 12.22 -3.39 -5.28
C VAL A 101 12.92 -2.47 -6.25
N PHE A 102 14.23 -2.64 -6.39
CA PHE A 102 15.01 -1.95 -7.41
C PHE A 102 15.98 -2.92 -8.09
N ARG A 103 16.28 -2.62 -9.35
CA ARG A 103 17.24 -3.41 -10.13
C ARG A 103 18.28 -2.49 -10.75
N THR A 104 19.54 -2.70 -10.43
CA THR A 104 20.65 -1.96 -10.98
C THR A 104 21.93 -2.79 -10.91
N GLN A 105 22.85 -2.51 -11.82
CA GLN A 105 24.22 -3.07 -11.78
C GLN A 105 25.23 -2.07 -11.18
N SER A 106 24.78 -0.86 -10.82
CA SER A 106 25.64 0.16 -10.22
C SER A 106 25.91 -0.16 -8.76
N ALA A 107 27.11 -0.58 -8.43
CA ALA A 107 27.52 -0.83 -7.04
C ALA A 107 27.36 0.40 -6.15
N ALA A 108 27.62 1.60 -6.69
CA ALA A 108 27.43 2.85 -5.96
C ALA A 108 25.96 3.08 -5.62
N LEU A 109 25.04 2.83 -6.56
CA LEU A 109 23.59 2.98 -6.30
C LEU A 109 23.09 1.90 -5.33
N ILE A 110 23.55 0.65 -5.46
CA ILE A 110 23.20 -0.43 -4.51
C ILE A 110 23.62 -0.03 -3.08
N SER A 111 24.85 0.47 -2.93
CA SER A 111 25.36 0.94 -1.63
C SER A 111 24.54 2.09 -1.06
N ALA A 112 24.22 3.11 -1.88
CA ALA A 112 23.42 4.26 -1.46
C ALA A 112 22.00 3.86 -1.07
N MET A 113 21.32 3.01 -1.86
CA MET A 113 20.01 2.45 -1.53
C MET A 113 20.02 1.67 -0.22
N THR A 114 21.02 0.81 -0.03
CA THR A 114 21.17 0.03 1.20
C THR A 114 21.39 0.94 2.41
N SER A 115 22.19 1.99 2.27
CA SER A 115 22.42 2.98 3.32
C SER A 115 21.14 3.73 3.68
N PHE A 116 20.34 4.13 2.68
CA PHE A 116 19.05 4.77 2.89
C PHE A 116 18.07 3.84 3.62
N PHE A 117 17.96 2.56 3.24
CA PHE A 117 17.06 1.63 3.92
C PHE A 117 17.42 1.40 5.37
N ARG A 118 18.73 1.31 5.68
CA ARG A 118 19.20 1.21 7.07
C ARG A 118 18.87 2.47 7.88
N LEU A 119 19.09 3.64 7.29
CA LEU A 119 18.70 4.92 7.88
C LEU A 119 17.18 4.96 8.13
N TRP A 120 16.38 4.53 7.16
CA TRP A 120 14.93 4.51 7.28
C TRP A 120 14.44 3.65 8.44
N VAL A 121 14.98 2.42 8.58
CA VAL A 121 14.69 1.55 9.73
C VAL A 121 15.00 2.25 11.06
N GLN A 122 16.17 2.87 11.16
CA GLN A 122 16.56 3.60 12.39
C GLN A 122 15.60 4.76 12.70
N ILE A 123 15.15 5.48 11.68
CA ILE A 123 14.18 6.58 11.85
C ILE A 123 12.82 6.04 12.32
N GLU A 124 12.32 4.96 11.71
CA GLU A 124 11.07 4.35 12.12
C GLU A 124 11.11 3.76 13.54
N ASP A 125 12.18 3.06 13.89
CA ASP A 125 12.37 2.55 15.26
C ASP A 125 12.40 3.68 16.29
N LYS A 126 12.99 4.80 15.94
CA LYS A 126 13.10 5.96 16.84
C LYS A 126 11.80 6.78 16.93
N CYS A 127 11.08 6.93 15.83
CA CYS A 127 9.99 7.89 15.73
C CYS A 127 8.61 7.26 15.68
N LEU A 128 8.44 6.12 14.98
CA LEU A 128 7.15 5.48 14.73
C LEU A 128 6.88 4.34 15.71
N ALA A 129 7.87 3.47 15.99
CA ALA A 129 7.70 2.33 16.87
C ALA A 129 7.15 2.69 18.28
N PRO A 130 7.59 3.79 18.92
CA PRO A 130 7.01 4.21 20.21
C PRO A 130 5.53 4.58 20.11
N LEU A 131 5.07 5.10 18.97
CA LEU A 131 3.67 5.49 18.75
C LEU A 131 2.78 4.27 18.47
N LEU A 132 3.32 3.25 17.80
CA LEU A 132 2.63 1.99 17.56
C LEU A 132 2.63 1.07 18.78
N GLY A 133 3.54 1.28 19.72
CA GLY A 133 3.77 0.42 20.89
C GLY A 133 4.42 -0.92 20.52
N SER A 134 5.02 -1.03 19.34
CA SER A 134 5.74 -2.22 18.84
C SER A 134 6.78 -1.82 17.79
N SER A 135 7.87 -2.58 17.68
CA SER A 135 8.84 -2.41 16.59
C SER A 135 8.28 -2.92 15.27
N ILE A 136 8.73 -2.30 14.17
CA ILE A 136 8.39 -2.72 12.81
C ILE A 136 9.50 -3.63 12.32
N SER A 137 9.20 -4.92 12.12
CA SER A 137 10.18 -5.92 11.67
C SER A 137 10.45 -5.80 10.16
N CYS A 138 11.20 -4.78 9.75
CA CYS A 138 11.65 -4.62 8.38
C CYS A 138 12.70 -5.68 8.01
N ALA A 139 12.70 -6.10 6.74
CA ALA A 139 13.71 -7.00 6.20
C ALA A 139 14.39 -6.39 4.98
N LEU A 140 15.72 -6.52 4.91
CA LEU A 140 16.53 -6.04 3.80
C LEU A 140 17.18 -7.23 3.10
N TYR A 141 16.86 -7.41 1.82
CA TYR A 141 17.43 -8.41 0.92
C TYR A 141 18.21 -7.72 -0.20
N ASP A 142 18.88 -8.50 -1.04
CA ASP A 142 19.52 -7.96 -2.24
C ASP A 142 18.47 -7.37 -3.21
N GLY A 143 18.55 -6.06 -3.44
CA GLY A 143 17.63 -5.34 -4.31
C GLY A 143 16.17 -5.22 -3.81
N ARG A 144 15.87 -5.59 -2.55
CA ARG A 144 14.51 -5.58 -1.99
C ARG A 144 14.50 -5.19 -0.52
N PHE A 145 13.67 -4.23 -0.17
CA PHE A 145 13.33 -3.86 1.19
C PHE A 145 11.87 -4.20 1.46
N VAL A 146 11.59 -4.90 2.55
CA VAL A 146 10.25 -5.35 2.95
C VAL A 146 9.88 -4.69 4.27
N ARG A 147 8.71 -4.06 4.28
CA ARG A 147 8.16 -3.38 5.46
C ARG A 147 6.72 -3.84 5.70
N PRO A 148 6.40 -4.42 6.86
CA PRO A 148 5.02 -4.67 7.26
C PRO A 148 4.24 -3.36 7.40
N LEU A 149 3.00 -3.34 6.96
CA LEU A 149 2.06 -2.23 7.15
C LEU A 149 1.27 -2.51 8.44
N ALA A 150 1.49 -1.71 9.48
CA ALA A 150 0.83 -1.92 10.77
C ALA A 150 -0.68 -1.72 10.66
N MET A 151 -1.44 -2.56 11.37
CA MET A 151 -2.89 -2.40 11.49
C MET A 151 -3.18 -1.32 12.55
N PRO A 152 -3.80 -0.20 12.17
CA PRO A 152 -4.18 0.84 13.14
C PRO A 152 -5.19 0.31 14.14
N ARG A 153 -5.00 0.65 15.40
CA ARG A 153 -5.84 0.17 16.51
C ARG A 153 -7.07 1.05 16.72
N GLY A 154 -8.18 0.44 17.08
CA GLY A 154 -9.33 1.14 17.71
C GLY A 154 -10.33 1.81 16.77
N LYS A 155 -10.21 1.71 15.44
CA LYS A 155 -11.15 2.31 14.48
C LYS A 155 -11.46 1.32 13.35
N ALA A 156 -12.74 1.26 12.95
CA ALA A 156 -13.09 0.64 11.68
C ALA A 156 -12.54 1.52 10.54
N LEU A 157 -11.66 0.95 9.72
CA LEU A 157 -11.00 1.66 8.63
C LEU A 157 -11.80 1.52 7.34
N THR A 158 -12.06 2.62 6.68
CA THR A 158 -12.58 2.64 5.31
C THR A 158 -11.48 2.34 4.30
N ALA A 159 -11.84 2.04 3.05
CA ALA A 159 -10.88 1.89 1.96
C ALA A 159 -10.07 3.17 1.76
N ASP A 160 -10.73 4.33 1.83
CA ASP A 160 -10.10 5.65 1.69
C ASP A 160 -9.10 5.95 2.80
N ASP A 161 -9.41 5.58 4.06
CA ASP A 161 -8.48 5.74 5.20
C ASP A 161 -7.17 4.97 4.91
N VAL A 162 -7.29 3.72 4.47
CA VAL A 162 -6.13 2.85 4.16
C VAL A 162 -5.37 3.36 2.94
N ALA A 163 -6.08 3.69 1.87
CA ALA A 163 -5.51 4.24 0.64
C ALA A 163 -4.75 5.54 0.90
N GLY A 164 -5.34 6.46 1.66
CA GLY A 164 -4.71 7.72 2.05
C GLY A 164 -3.43 7.52 2.85
N ALA A 165 -3.43 6.60 3.82
CA ALA A 165 -2.26 6.29 4.63
C ALA A 165 -1.12 5.67 3.81
N ILE A 166 -1.44 4.67 2.95
CA ILE A 166 -0.45 4.03 2.08
C ILE A 166 0.11 5.04 1.07
N SER A 167 -0.76 5.82 0.42
CA SER A 167 -0.36 6.83 -0.56
C SER A 167 0.59 7.87 0.05
N ALA A 168 0.23 8.43 1.19
CA ALA A 168 1.06 9.42 1.89
C ALA A 168 2.41 8.82 2.30
N TYR A 169 2.42 7.56 2.78
CA TYR A 169 3.65 6.89 3.15
C TYR A 169 4.58 6.67 1.95
N VAL A 170 4.06 6.12 0.84
CA VAL A 170 4.86 5.84 -0.36
C VAL A 170 5.38 7.13 -0.99
N GLN A 171 4.57 8.19 -1.06
CA GLN A 171 5.00 9.50 -1.57
C GLN A 171 6.11 10.12 -0.72
N LEU A 172 5.98 10.05 0.61
CA LEU A 172 7.04 10.53 1.52
C LEU A 172 8.33 9.75 1.30
N PHE A 173 8.23 8.41 1.30
CA PHE A 173 9.38 7.54 1.12
C PHE A 173 10.10 7.82 -0.21
N ASP A 174 9.37 7.87 -1.34
CA ASP A 174 9.92 8.11 -2.67
C ASP A 174 10.61 9.49 -2.76
N ARG A 175 9.98 10.53 -2.24
CA ARG A 175 10.54 11.88 -2.19
C ARG A 175 11.83 11.93 -1.39
N LEU A 176 11.85 11.35 -0.18
CA LEU A 176 13.04 11.39 0.68
C LEU A 176 14.16 10.49 0.16
N LEU A 177 13.81 9.34 -0.45
CA LEU A 177 14.77 8.50 -1.15
C LEU A 177 15.46 9.25 -2.28
N LYS A 178 14.69 9.91 -3.15
CA LYS A 178 15.24 10.70 -4.27
C LYS A 178 16.16 11.81 -3.78
N GLY A 179 15.73 12.59 -2.80
CA GLY A 179 16.54 13.67 -2.23
C GLY A 179 17.82 13.18 -1.53
N TYR A 180 17.79 12.01 -0.89
CA TYR A 180 18.97 11.39 -0.31
C TYR A 180 19.94 10.90 -1.37
N LEU A 181 19.43 10.29 -2.46
CA LEU A 181 20.25 9.72 -3.54
C LEU A 181 20.89 10.81 -4.43
N ASP A 182 20.23 11.94 -4.64
CA ASP A 182 20.77 13.07 -5.40
C ASP A 182 21.63 14.01 -4.55
N GLY A 183 21.71 13.77 -3.23
CA GLY A 183 22.53 14.55 -2.29
C GLY A 183 21.90 15.86 -1.84
N SER A 184 20.66 16.16 -2.22
CA SER A 184 19.94 17.36 -1.77
C SER A 184 19.47 17.26 -0.31
N LEU A 185 19.34 16.03 0.23
CA LEU A 185 18.99 15.77 1.61
C LEU A 185 20.07 14.97 2.32
N SER A 186 20.51 15.46 3.48
CA SER A 186 21.34 14.71 4.42
C SER A 186 20.48 13.70 5.24
N ALA A 187 21.13 12.79 5.95
CA ALA A 187 20.45 11.87 6.87
C ALA A 187 19.62 12.62 7.95
N SER A 188 20.12 13.76 8.42
CA SER A 188 19.39 14.62 9.37
C SER A 188 18.16 15.26 8.77
N ASP A 189 18.25 15.71 7.49
CA ASP A 189 17.12 16.31 6.79
C ASP A 189 16.02 15.27 6.54
N VAL A 190 16.39 14.03 6.19
CA VAL A 190 15.46 12.90 6.05
C VAL A 190 14.73 12.63 7.36
N GLU A 191 15.45 12.55 8.50
CA GLU A 191 14.83 12.35 9.80
C GLU A 191 13.89 13.50 10.18
N MET A 192 14.32 14.74 9.95
CA MET A 192 13.52 15.93 10.26
C MET A 192 12.24 15.98 9.43
N ALA A 193 12.33 15.71 8.13
CA ALA A 193 11.19 15.67 7.23
C ALA A 193 10.21 14.54 7.59
N TYR A 194 10.73 13.35 7.94
CA TYR A 194 9.92 12.23 8.43
C TYR A 194 9.15 12.59 9.69
N ARG A 195 9.81 13.19 10.68
CA ARG A 195 9.17 13.64 11.94
C ARG A 195 8.12 14.71 11.73
N GLY A 196 8.36 15.63 10.78
CA GLY A 196 7.40 16.67 10.40
C GLY A 196 6.13 16.05 9.82
N ASP A 197 6.29 15.12 8.89
CA ASP A 197 5.18 14.40 8.25
C ASP A 197 4.39 13.54 9.27
N LEU A 198 5.10 12.83 10.16
CA LEU A 198 4.49 11.96 11.17
C LEU A 198 3.53 12.70 12.11
N ARG A 199 3.80 13.99 12.40
CA ARG A 199 2.93 14.82 13.24
C ARG A 199 1.61 15.21 12.56
N SER A 200 1.58 15.22 11.24
CA SER A 200 0.39 15.57 10.45
C SER A 200 -0.46 14.35 10.08
N ARG A 201 0.03 13.14 10.30
CA ARG A 201 -0.67 11.90 9.95
C ARG A 201 -1.80 11.61 10.92
N THR A 202 -2.97 11.33 10.37
CA THR A 202 -4.15 10.87 11.14
C THR A 202 -4.13 9.36 11.35
N LEU A 203 -3.44 8.62 10.47
CA LEU A 203 -3.34 7.17 10.51
C LEU A 203 -1.87 6.74 10.39
N LEU A 204 -1.42 5.94 11.36
CA LEU A 204 -0.07 5.36 11.40
C LEU A 204 -0.14 3.90 10.92
N ILE A 205 0.70 3.56 9.94
CA ILE A 205 0.76 2.22 9.33
C ILE A 205 2.16 1.63 9.40
#